data_56791313fbcf0f1c8ae78779a584952d
#
_entry.id   56791313fbcf0f1c8ae78779a584952d
#
_cell.length_a   1.000
_cell.length_b   1.000
_cell.length_c   1.000
_cell.angle_alpha   90.00
_cell.angle_beta   90.00
_cell.angle_gamma   90.00
#
_symmetry.space_group_name_H-M   'P 1'
#
loop_
_entity.id
_entity.type
_entity.pdbx_description
1 polymer ?
#
loop_
_entity_poly.entity_id
_entity_poly.type
_entity_poly.pdbx_seq_one_letter_code
_entity_poly.pdbx_strand_id
1 'polypeptide(L)'
;KKSNCKLISINKNLISKIWINKKIQNNNKFYRLNDKESGQSSKSKIKKLTKILKENKVDMQFLSAPENVAWVLNLRGSDSEFTPIPNSYLILNSKSKIFFFCDLKKINTKLKKDLDKITIIDIKYIAIFLLKIKNKIVQIDSSSCSIFLKNAIKKNNKIFEDQDPIYFFK
;
A
#
# COMPACT_ATOMS: atom_id res chain seq x y z
N LYS A 1 -29.90 -0.72 -10.38
CA LYS A 1 -30.51 0.17 -11.40
C LYS A 1 -29.41 0.56 -12.38
N LYS A 2 -29.57 0.25 -13.69
CA LYS A 2 -28.68 0.78 -14.73
C LYS A 2 -28.91 2.30 -14.78
N SER A 3 -27.90 3.08 -14.39
CA SER A 3 -27.94 4.53 -14.54
C SER A 3 -27.62 4.88 -16.00
N ASN A 4 -28.38 5.80 -16.59
CA ASN A 4 -28.10 6.35 -17.93
C ASN A 4 -26.90 7.30 -17.97
N CYS A 5 -25.98 7.21 -17.00
CA CYS A 5 -24.79 8.05 -16.90
C CYS A 5 -23.61 7.41 -17.60
N LYS A 6 -22.89 8.19 -18.42
CA LYS A 6 -21.64 7.80 -19.08
C LYS A 6 -20.47 8.36 -18.26
N LEU A 7 -19.57 7.47 -17.77
CA LEU A 7 -18.30 7.88 -17.17
C LEU A 7 -17.27 8.13 -18.28
N ILE A 8 -16.71 9.33 -18.31
CA ILE A 8 -15.68 9.72 -19.28
C ILE A 8 -14.37 9.93 -18.51
N SER A 9 -13.32 9.19 -18.92
CA SER A 9 -11.99 9.38 -18.38
C SER A 9 -11.39 10.69 -18.90
N ILE A 10 -10.86 11.52 -17.98
CA ILE A 10 -10.16 12.76 -18.33
C ILE A 10 -8.70 12.65 -17.94
N ASN A 11 -7.79 13.03 -18.86
CA ASN A 11 -6.34 12.91 -18.65
C ASN A 11 -5.76 13.96 -17.69
N LYS A 12 -6.45 15.09 -17.51
CA LYS A 12 -6.00 16.18 -16.63
C LYS A 12 -7.07 16.46 -15.58
N ASN A 13 -6.69 16.38 -14.31
CA ASN A 13 -7.60 16.74 -13.23
C ASN A 13 -7.95 18.22 -13.31
N LEU A 14 -9.24 18.52 -13.50
CA LEU A 14 -9.75 19.90 -13.65
C LEU A 14 -9.58 20.70 -12.35
N ILE A 15 -9.73 20.07 -11.20
CA ILE A 15 -9.54 20.72 -9.90
C ILE A 15 -8.09 21.20 -9.75
N SER A 16 -7.11 20.43 -10.22
CA SER A 16 -5.70 20.82 -10.17
C SER A 16 -5.38 22.07 -10.99
N LYS A 17 -6.24 22.47 -11.96
CA LYS A 17 -6.06 23.69 -12.73
C LYS A 17 -6.48 24.95 -11.97
N ILE A 18 -7.48 24.84 -11.10
CA ILE A 18 -8.04 25.97 -10.36
C ILE A 18 -7.52 26.06 -8.92
N TRP A 19 -6.92 24.99 -8.40
CA TRP A 19 -6.37 24.97 -7.05
C TRP A 19 -4.97 25.59 -6.99
N ILE A 20 -4.95 26.92 -6.91
CA ILE A 20 -3.72 27.74 -6.94
C ILE A 20 -2.90 27.58 -5.66
N ASN A 21 -3.55 27.46 -4.49
CA ASN A 21 -2.91 27.36 -3.17
C ASN A 21 -2.84 25.93 -2.67
N LYS A 22 -2.33 25.01 -3.47
CA LYS A 22 -2.15 23.63 -3.06
C LYS A 22 -1.16 23.56 -1.89
N LYS A 23 -1.61 23.18 -0.70
CA LYS A 23 -0.72 23.00 0.47
C LYS A 23 0.45 22.09 0.06
N ILE A 24 1.67 22.57 0.30
CA ILE A 24 2.89 21.78 0.10
C ILE A 24 2.79 20.54 0.98
N GLN A 25 3.05 19.36 0.43
CA GLN A 25 3.05 18.13 1.22
C GLN A 25 4.02 18.26 2.39
N ASN A 26 3.55 17.87 3.57
CA ASN A 26 4.38 17.81 4.76
C ASN A 26 5.58 16.88 4.53
N ASN A 27 6.80 17.39 4.78
CA ASN A 27 8.06 16.64 4.63
C ASN A 27 8.49 15.93 5.92
N ASN A 28 7.61 15.83 6.93
CA ASN A 28 7.90 15.13 8.16
C ASN A 28 8.27 13.67 7.89
N LYS A 29 9.29 13.20 8.59
CA LYS A 29 9.78 11.84 8.44
C LYS A 29 8.80 10.84 9.05
N PHE A 30 8.72 9.67 8.45
CA PHE A 30 8.04 8.53 9.06
C PHE A 30 8.82 8.05 10.28
N TYR A 31 8.10 7.48 11.24
CA TYR A 31 8.68 6.86 12.42
C TYR A 31 8.02 5.52 12.71
N ARG A 32 8.72 4.67 13.43
CA ARG A 32 8.24 3.35 13.81
C ARG A 32 7.89 3.31 15.28
N LEU A 33 6.73 2.73 15.58
CA LEU A 33 6.37 2.38 16.95
C LEU A 33 7.16 1.14 17.40
N ASN A 34 7.55 1.12 18.66
CA ASN A 34 8.11 -0.09 19.25
C ASN A 34 7.03 -1.16 19.48
N ASP A 35 7.45 -2.39 19.76
CA ASP A 35 6.52 -3.52 19.88
C ASP A 35 5.61 -3.40 21.12
N LYS A 36 6.04 -2.70 22.19
CA LYS A 36 5.21 -2.44 23.37
C LYS A 36 4.06 -1.48 23.05
N GLU A 37 4.33 -0.42 22.26
CA GLU A 37 3.33 0.55 21.84
C GLU A 37 2.36 -0.01 20.80
N SER A 38 2.83 -0.89 19.93
CA SER A 38 2.04 -1.48 18.85
C SER A 38 1.34 -2.79 19.23
N GLY A 39 1.62 -3.34 20.42
CA GLY A 39 1.06 -4.60 20.92
C GLY A 39 1.57 -5.86 20.20
N GLN A 40 2.06 -5.73 18.96
CA GLN A 40 2.53 -6.86 18.17
C GLN A 40 3.64 -6.42 17.19
N SER A 41 4.69 -7.26 17.06
CA SER A 41 5.78 -6.99 16.12
C SER A 41 5.34 -7.08 14.66
N SER A 42 5.93 -6.24 13.80
CA SER A 42 5.73 -6.34 12.35
C SER A 42 6.05 -7.74 11.81
N LYS A 43 7.10 -8.38 12.34
CA LYS A 43 7.49 -9.74 11.95
C LYS A 43 6.37 -10.75 12.20
N SER A 44 5.71 -10.68 13.36
CA SER A 44 4.57 -11.55 13.70
C SER A 44 3.37 -11.30 12.77
N LYS A 45 3.04 -10.03 12.49
CA LYS A 45 1.97 -9.64 11.58
C LYS A 45 2.22 -10.16 10.16
N ILE A 46 3.43 -9.98 9.64
CA ILE A 46 3.84 -10.48 8.33
C ILE A 46 3.75 -12.01 8.26
N LYS A 47 4.15 -12.71 9.32
CA LYS A 47 4.03 -14.18 9.38
C LYS A 47 2.57 -14.63 9.28
N LYS A 48 1.65 -13.96 10.00
CA LYS A 48 0.20 -14.26 9.91
C LYS A 48 -0.33 -14.06 8.49
N LEU A 49 -0.03 -12.91 7.87
CA LEU A 49 -0.47 -12.62 6.50
C LEU A 49 0.11 -13.61 5.48
N THR A 50 1.40 -13.93 5.60
CA THR A 50 2.04 -14.91 4.72
C THR A 50 1.41 -16.31 4.83
N LYS A 51 0.96 -16.70 6.04
CA LYS A 51 0.24 -17.95 6.26
C LYS A 51 -1.08 -17.95 5.47
N ILE A 52 -1.87 -16.89 5.59
CA ILE A 52 -3.14 -16.74 4.86
C ILE A 52 -2.93 -16.79 3.34
N LEU A 53 -1.91 -16.09 2.82
CA LEU A 53 -1.60 -16.15 1.38
C LEU A 53 -1.33 -17.58 0.90
N LYS A 54 -0.61 -18.37 1.69
CA LYS A 54 -0.33 -19.77 1.38
C LYS A 54 -1.58 -20.64 1.42
N GLU A 55 -2.41 -20.47 2.46
CA GLU A 55 -3.67 -21.22 2.62
C GLU A 55 -4.62 -20.94 1.47
N ASN A 56 -4.72 -19.68 1.03
CA ASN A 56 -5.55 -19.26 -0.10
C ASN A 56 -4.90 -19.52 -1.48
N LYS A 57 -3.68 -20.08 -1.53
CA LYS A 57 -2.91 -20.31 -2.77
C LYS A 57 -2.71 -19.03 -3.57
N VAL A 58 -2.52 -17.92 -2.89
CA VAL A 58 -2.26 -16.58 -3.44
C VAL A 58 -0.76 -16.30 -3.41
N ASP A 59 -0.20 -15.82 -4.53
CA ASP A 59 1.23 -15.52 -4.62
C ASP A 59 1.62 -14.24 -3.90
N MET A 60 0.76 -13.21 -3.98
CA MET A 60 1.05 -11.86 -3.49
C MET A 60 -0.22 -11.18 -2.98
N GLN A 61 -0.08 -10.31 -2.01
CA GLN A 61 -1.10 -9.34 -1.59
C GLN A 61 -0.61 -7.93 -1.87
N PHE A 62 -1.44 -7.14 -2.53
CA PHE A 62 -1.24 -5.70 -2.70
C PHE A 62 -2.10 -4.95 -1.69
N LEU A 63 -1.45 -4.33 -0.71
CA LEU A 63 -2.07 -3.49 0.30
C LEU A 63 -2.13 -2.06 -0.22
N SER A 64 -3.32 -1.61 -0.57
CA SER A 64 -3.59 -0.26 -1.09
C SER A 64 -4.13 0.70 -0.02
N ALA A 65 -4.63 0.18 1.10
CA ALA A 65 -5.06 0.96 2.25
C ALA A 65 -3.87 1.38 3.11
N PRO A 66 -3.52 2.68 3.19
CA PRO A 66 -2.32 3.13 3.89
C PRO A 66 -2.35 2.86 5.40
N GLU A 67 -3.53 2.81 6.02
CA GLU A 67 -3.71 2.43 7.43
C GLU A 67 -3.35 0.95 7.68
N ASN A 68 -3.57 0.08 6.70
CA ASN A 68 -3.19 -1.32 6.78
C ASN A 68 -1.68 -1.49 6.62
N VAL A 69 -1.05 -0.71 5.73
CA VAL A 69 0.40 -0.64 5.61
C VAL A 69 1.03 -0.15 6.92
N ALA A 70 0.49 0.93 7.50
CA ALA A 70 0.92 1.47 8.79
C ALA A 70 0.86 0.42 9.90
N TRP A 71 -0.24 -0.36 9.95
CA TRP A 71 -0.40 -1.44 10.93
C TRP A 71 0.61 -2.57 10.73
N VAL A 72 0.80 -3.05 9.50
CA VAL A 72 1.73 -4.16 9.21
C VAL A 72 3.16 -3.80 9.58
N LEU A 73 3.61 -2.60 9.26
CA LEU A 73 4.98 -2.16 9.47
C LEU A 73 5.21 -1.45 10.82
N ASN A 74 4.17 -1.26 11.63
CA ASN A 74 4.19 -0.42 12.83
C ASN A 74 4.67 1.01 12.54
N LEU A 75 4.35 1.53 11.36
CA LEU A 75 4.76 2.87 10.91
C LEU A 75 3.71 3.93 11.24
N ARG A 76 4.22 5.15 11.44
CA ARG A 76 3.39 6.35 11.54
C ARG A 76 3.98 7.44 10.64
N GLY A 77 3.12 8.33 10.20
CA GLY A 77 3.45 9.47 9.37
C GLY A 77 2.50 10.63 9.63
N SER A 78 2.78 11.79 9.04
CA SER A 78 1.96 13.00 9.16
C SER A 78 1.44 13.45 7.80
N ASP A 79 1.08 12.51 6.93
CA ASP A 79 0.62 12.81 5.58
C ASP A 79 -0.82 13.30 5.55
N SER A 80 -1.59 12.93 6.55
CA SER A 80 -2.92 13.47 6.86
C SER A 80 -2.85 14.32 8.11
N GLU A 81 -3.60 15.43 8.12
CA GLU A 81 -3.54 16.45 9.19
C GLU A 81 -3.94 15.87 10.57
N PHE A 82 -4.95 14.99 10.61
CA PHE A 82 -5.51 14.45 11.87
C PHE A 82 -5.29 12.95 12.03
N THR A 83 -4.52 12.32 11.16
CA THR A 83 -4.36 10.87 11.16
C THR A 83 -2.88 10.51 10.97
N PRO A 84 -2.25 9.77 11.92
CA PRO A 84 -0.82 9.48 11.84
C PRO A 84 -0.50 8.34 10.86
N ILE A 85 -1.05 8.40 9.64
CA ILE A 85 -0.93 7.37 8.62
C ILE A 85 0.03 7.84 7.52
N PRO A 86 1.06 7.03 7.16
CA PRO A 86 1.94 7.31 6.05
C PRO A 86 1.25 7.01 4.71
N ASN A 87 1.26 7.94 3.77
CA ASN A 87 0.77 7.67 2.41
C ASN A 87 1.72 6.69 1.70
N SER A 88 1.26 5.47 1.53
CA SER A 88 2.12 4.38 1.09
C SER A 88 1.32 3.18 0.57
N TYR A 89 2.01 2.31 -0.16
CA TYR A 89 1.52 0.99 -0.58
C TYR A 89 2.50 -0.10 -0.14
N LEU A 90 2.03 -1.33 -0.09
CA LEU A 90 2.87 -2.47 0.23
C LEU A 90 2.49 -3.68 -0.61
N ILE A 91 3.49 -4.43 -1.05
CA ILE A 91 3.30 -5.76 -1.64
C ILE A 91 4.00 -6.77 -0.74
N LEU A 92 3.26 -7.76 -0.30
CA LEU A 92 3.75 -8.92 0.44
C LEU A 92 3.58 -10.17 -0.42
N ASN A 93 4.64 -10.96 -0.60
CA ASN A 93 4.50 -12.25 -1.27
C ASN A 93 4.41 -13.43 -0.28
N SER A 94 3.99 -14.59 -0.79
CA SER A 94 3.85 -15.84 -0.01
C SER A 94 5.18 -16.39 0.55
N LYS A 95 6.34 -15.80 0.17
CA LYS A 95 7.67 -16.08 0.72
C LYS A 95 8.15 -15.01 1.71
N SER A 96 7.24 -14.17 2.21
CA SER A 96 7.52 -13.07 3.15
C SER A 96 8.42 -11.96 2.61
N LYS A 97 8.64 -11.87 1.30
CA LYS A 97 9.34 -10.74 0.69
C LYS A 97 8.40 -9.55 0.61
N ILE A 98 8.89 -8.38 1.00
CA ILE A 98 8.11 -7.15 1.12
C ILE A 98 8.71 -6.07 0.24
N PHE A 99 7.81 -5.37 -0.48
CA PHE A 99 8.10 -4.17 -1.23
C PHE A 99 7.24 -3.04 -0.65
N PHE A 100 7.88 -2.03 -0.13
CA PHE A 100 7.25 -0.87 0.51
C PHE A 100 7.42 0.35 -0.38
N PHE A 101 6.31 0.97 -0.79
CA PHE A 101 6.28 2.11 -1.70
C PHE A 101 5.86 3.36 -0.92
N CYS A 102 6.75 4.35 -0.88
CA CYS A 102 6.51 5.62 -0.19
C CYS A 102 7.35 6.74 -0.80
N ASP A 103 7.13 7.97 -0.37
CA ASP A 103 8.06 9.07 -0.67
C ASP A 103 9.38 8.84 0.07
N LEU A 104 10.46 8.61 -0.69
CA LEU A 104 11.79 8.33 -0.12
C LEU A 104 12.32 9.49 0.74
N LYS A 105 11.88 10.72 0.49
CA LYS A 105 12.25 11.87 1.32
C LYS A 105 11.80 11.72 2.77
N LYS A 106 10.79 10.89 3.04
CA LYS A 106 10.23 10.65 4.38
C LYS A 106 10.95 9.55 5.16
N ILE A 107 11.89 8.84 4.52
CA ILE A 107 12.70 7.78 5.13
C ILE A 107 14.01 8.39 5.66
N ASN A 108 14.22 8.33 6.97
CA ASN A 108 15.50 8.69 7.59
C ASN A 108 16.42 7.47 7.75
N THR A 109 17.68 7.71 8.10
CA THR A 109 18.69 6.65 8.27
C THR A 109 18.32 5.61 9.33
N LYS A 110 17.71 6.05 10.44
CA LYS A 110 17.24 5.14 11.50
C LYS A 110 16.16 4.20 10.96
N LEU A 111 15.11 4.76 10.36
CA LEU A 111 14.00 3.97 9.79
C LEU A 111 14.48 3.02 8.69
N LYS A 112 15.45 3.44 7.87
CA LYS A 112 16.03 2.58 6.85
C LYS A 112 16.74 1.36 7.44
N LYS A 113 17.40 1.51 8.58
CA LYS A 113 18.00 0.38 9.34
C LYS A 113 16.93 -0.52 9.95
N ASP A 114 15.87 0.07 10.51
CA ASP A 114 14.76 -0.68 11.10
C ASP A 114 13.96 -1.51 10.06
N LEU A 115 14.05 -1.12 8.80
CA LEU A 115 13.40 -1.78 7.66
C LEU A 115 14.41 -2.50 6.73
N ASP A 116 15.53 -2.97 7.25
CA ASP A 116 16.65 -3.57 6.49
C ASP A 116 16.26 -4.74 5.58
N LYS A 117 15.22 -5.50 5.99
CA LYS A 117 14.69 -6.66 5.26
C LYS A 117 13.58 -6.32 4.26
N ILE A 118 13.25 -5.04 4.13
CA ILE A 118 12.18 -4.55 3.27
C ILE A 118 12.79 -3.79 2.10
N THR A 119 12.36 -4.11 0.88
CA THR A 119 12.74 -3.35 -0.29
C THR A 119 11.91 -2.07 -0.36
N ILE A 120 12.54 -0.92 -0.08
CA ILE A 120 11.87 0.39 -0.11
C ILE A 120 12.03 0.97 -1.52
N ILE A 121 10.91 1.41 -2.10
CA ILE A 121 10.81 1.92 -3.48
C ILE A 121 10.07 3.26 -3.47
N ASP A 122 10.48 4.20 -4.30
CA ASP A 122 9.76 5.46 -4.48
C ASP A 122 8.35 5.19 -5.02
N ILE A 123 7.34 5.79 -4.38
CA ILE A 123 5.93 5.60 -4.67
C ILE A 123 5.55 5.89 -6.13
N LYS A 124 6.29 6.79 -6.81
CA LYS A 124 6.09 7.09 -8.23
C LYS A 124 6.26 5.89 -9.15
N TYR A 125 6.99 4.85 -8.70
CA TYR A 125 7.24 3.65 -9.49
C TYR A 125 6.22 2.53 -9.28
N ILE A 126 5.19 2.73 -8.45
CA ILE A 126 4.22 1.65 -8.11
C ILE A 126 3.56 1.07 -9.37
N ALA A 127 3.06 1.88 -10.28
CA ALA A 127 2.38 1.40 -11.49
C ALA A 127 3.32 0.59 -12.39
N ILE A 128 4.56 1.09 -12.60
CA ILE A 128 5.58 0.40 -13.40
C ILE A 128 5.96 -0.93 -12.74
N PHE A 129 6.08 -0.96 -11.41
CA PHE A 129 6.38 -2.19 -10.68
C PHE A 129 5.27 -3.22 -10.82
N LEU A 130 4.01 -2.83 -10.67
CA LEU A 130 2.85 -3.71 -10.83
C LEU A 130 2.75 -4.29 -12.24
N LEU A 131 3.06 -3.51 -13.28
CA LEU A 131 3.11 -3.96 -14.67
C LEU A 131 4.22 -5.00 -14.95
N LYS A 132 5.29 -4.99 -14.16
CA LYS A 132 6.41 -5.96 -14.28
C LYS A 132 6.12 -7.30 -13.60
N ILE A 133 5.15 -7.38 -12.71
CA ILE A 133 4.69 -8.65 -12.12
C ILE A 133 3.96 -9.44 -13.20
N LYS A 134 4.30 -10.71 -13.37
CA LYS A 134 3.71 -11.58 -14.38
C LYS A 134 3.36 -12.95 -13.83
N ASN A 135 2.28 -13.52 -14.33
CA ASN A 135 1.85 -14.90 -14.06
C ASN A 135 1.69 -15.20 -12.55
N LYS A 136 1.11 -14.24 -11.81
CA LYS A 136 0.84 -14.35 -10.38
C LYS A 136 -0.64 -14.24 -10.06
N ILE A 137 -1.05 -14.84 -8.96
CA ILE A 137 -2.34 -14.60 -8.33
C ILE A 137 -2.11 -13.51 -7.29
N VAL A 138 -2.72 -12.34 -7.51
CA VAL A 138 -2.52 -11.16 -6.66
C VAL A 138 -3.82 -10.81 -5.95
N GLN A 139 -3.82 -10.87 -4.62
CA GLN A 139 -4.95 -10.42 -3.80
C GLN A 139 -4.97 -8.90 -3.75
N ILE A 140 -6.15 -8.33 -3.93
CA ILE A 140 -6.45 -6.91 -3.75
C ILE A 140 -7.75 -6.76 -2.98
N ASP A 141 -7.87 -5.69 -2.24
CA ASP A 141 -9.16 -5.21 -1.69
C ASP A 141 -9.70 -4.11 -2.63
N SER A 142 -10.81 -4.42 -3.32
CA SER A 142 -11.42 -3.49 -4.28
C SER A 142 -12.03 -2.25 -3.61
N SER A 143 -12.24 -2.24 -2.29
CA SER A 143 -12.74 -1.07 -1.56
C SER A 143 -11.67 0.03 -1.42
N SER A 144 -10.39 -0.34 -1.42
CA SER A 144 -9.26 0.58 -1.27
C SER A 144 -8.39 0.70 -2.53
N CYS A 145 -8.40 -0.31 -3.41
CA CYS A 145 -7.56 -0.33 -4.61
C CYS A 145 -8.15 0.51 -5.74
N SER A 146 -7.42 1.50 -6.20
CA SER A 146 -7.85 2.29 -7.36
C SER A 146 -7.96 1.43 -8.62
N ILE A 147 -8.93 1.77 -9.51
CA ILE A 147 -9.12 1.08 -10.79
C ILE A 147 -7.84 1.13 -11.64
N PHE A 148 -7.09 2.22 -11.59
CA PHE A 148 -5.82 2.37 -12.30
C PHE A 148 -4.80 1.31 -11.89
N LEU A 149 -4.56 1.11 -10.58
CA LEU A 149 -3.62 0.12 -10.08
C LEU A 149 -4.14 -1.32 -10.26
N LYS A 150 -5.45 -1.53 -10.06
CA LYS A 150 -6.10 -2.82 -10.37
C LYS A 150 -5.87 -3.23 -11.82
N ASN A 151 -6.06 -2.32 -12.78
CA ASN A 151 -5.83 -2.59 -14.19
C ASN A 151 -4.35 -2.87 -14.51
N ALA A 152 -3.42 -2.18 -13.85
CA ALA A 152 -1.99 -2.45 -13.98
C ALA A 152 -1.62 -3.88 -13.53
N ILE A 153 -2.22 -4.36 -12.43
CA ILE A 153 -2.05 -5.74 -11.96
C ILE A 153 -2.69 -6.72 -12.94
N LYS A 154 -3.95 -6.49 -13.32
CA LYS A 154 -4.75 -7.38 -14.15
C LYS A 154 -4.13 -7.66 -15.52
N LYS A 155 -3.33 -6.72 -16.04
CA LYS A 155 -2.72 -6.84 -17.38
C LYS A 155 -1.91 -8.12 -17.56
N ASN A 156 -1.19 -8.57 -16.53
CA ASN A 156 -0.27 -9.72 -16.63
C ASN A 156 -0.49 -10.76 -15.52
N ASN A 157 -1.56 -10.63 -14.70
CA ASN A 157 -1.78 -11.47 -13.53
C ASN A 157 -3.26 -11.82 -13.36
N LYS A 158 -3.52 -12.85 -12.56
CA LYS A 158 -4.87 -13.13 -12.05
C LYS A 158 -5.11 -12.31 -10.81
N ILE A 159 -6.28 -11.69 -10.71
CA ILE A 159 -6.69 -10.96 -9.49
C ILE A 159 -7.56 -11.89 -8.64
N PHE A 160 -7.26 -11.95 -7.36
CA PHE A 160 -8.10 -12.49 -6.32
C PHE A 160 -8.66 -11.30 -5.50
N GLU A 161 -9.95 -11.01 -5.70
CA GLU A 161 -10.63 -9.90 -5.01
C GLU A 161 -11.22 -10.40 -3.70
N ASP A 162 -10.69 -9.89 -2.60
CA ASP A 162 -11.19 -10.22 -1.25
C ASP A 162 -10.88 -9.07 -0.32
N GLN A 163 -11.64 -8.97 0.78
CA GLN A 163 -11.37 -7.99 1.82
C GLN A 163 -9.98 -8.20 2.40
N ASP A 164 -9.29 -7.09 2.70
CA ASP A 164 -7.97 -7.17 3.31
C ASP A 164 -8.07 -7.84 4.69
N PRO A 165 -7.39 -9.00 4.89
CA PRO A 165 -7.46 -9.75 6.14
C PRO A 165 -6.99 -8.97 7.36
N ILE A 166 -6.28 -7.87 7.18
CA ILE A 166 -5.83 -6.99 8.26
C ILE A 166 -7.01 -6.41 9.04
N TYR A 167 -8.15 -6.18 8.40
CA TYR A 167 -9.34 -5.68 9.10
C TYR A 167 -9.88 -6.63 10.16
N PHE A 168 -9.56 -7.92 10.08
CA PHE A 168 -9.92 -8.91 11.10
C PHE A 168 -8.87 -9.05 12.23
N PHE A 169 -7.74 -8.34 12.13
CA PHE A 169 -6.63 -8.43 13.10
C PHE A 169 -6.45 -7.16 13.94
N LYS A 170 -7.16 -6.10 13.62
CA LYS A 170 -7.11 -4.81 14.34
C LYS A 170 -8.00 -4.82 15.57
#